data_45fccbac4d8a7594d4dfadecd7fd4023
#
_entry.id   45fccbac4d8a7594d4dfadecd7fd4023
#
_cell.length_a   1.000
_cell.length_b   1.000
_cell.length_c   1.000
_cell.angle_alpha   90.00
_cell.angle_beta   90.00
_cell.angle_gamma   90.00
#
_symmetry.space_group_name_H-M   'P 1'
#
loop_
_entity.id
_entity.type
_entity.pdbx_description
1 polymer ?
#
loop_
_entity_poly.entity_id
_entity_poly.type
_entity_poly.pdbx_seq_one_letter_code
_entity_poly.pdbx_strand_id
1 'polypeptide(L)'
;MKIDRLIGILALLLQQERVTAPQLARTFEVSRRTIQRDVEALCRAGIPLVTTQGQGGGISIMEGYRIDSTLLTSGDMQAILAGLRSLDSVSGTNRYAQLMEKLSPGASTLMPGSQNLLIDLSSWYRDSLAPKIERIRQAMDTSREIAFCYYAPGGNSRRRVEPYYLVFHWSSWYVWGYCTLRQDYRLFKLNRMTELALGKPFVRRAAPLPDLSDQRVFPGGIQVKALFDPSCKWRLVEEFGEGCYEEQPDGRLLFQWEYTYRDNLLAWLMTFRDQVTLLEPAAMRQEIIDACRRMLRAYEAMEHGTDI
;
A
#
# COMPACT_ATOMS: atom_id res chain seq x y z
N MET A 1 -0.87 18.16 -0.19
CA MET A 1 -0.25 17.59 1.06
C MET A 1 1.05 18.33 1.41
N LYS A 2 1.63 18.10 2.62
CA LYS A 2 2.87 18.81 3.01
C LYS A 2 4.05 18.44 2.11
N ILE A 3 4.24 17.16 1.80
CA ILE A 3 5.35 16.67 0.97
C ILE A 3 5.29 17.24 -0.45
N ASP A 4 4.13 17.24 -1.08
CA ASP A 4 3.93 17.77 -2.44
C ASP A 4 4.32 19.25 -2.49
N ARG A 5 3.95 19.98 -1.44
CA ARG A 5 4.27 21.41 -1.32
C ARG A 5 5.77 21.63 -1.10
N LEU A 6 6.43 20.82 -0.27
CA LEU A 6 7.89 20.90 -0.07
C LEU A 6 8.65 20.66 -1.38
N ILE A 7 8.28 19.63 -2.13
CA ILE A 7 8.85 19.33 -3.45
C ILE A 7 8.56 20.46 -4.43
N GLY A 8 7.34 20.97 -4.46
CA GLY A 8 6.96 22.08 -5.33
C GLY A 8 7.71 23.40 -5.02
N ILE A 9 7.92 23.71 -3.73
CA ILE A 9 8.73 24.86 -3.30
C ILE A 9 10.17 24.68 -3.77
N LEU A 10 10.76 23.51 -3.57
CA LEU A 10 12.12 23.21 -3.98
C LEU A 10 12.27 23.34 -5.51
N ALA A 11 11.33 22.80 -6.28
CA ALA A 11 11.35 22.89 -7.73
C ALA A 11 11.29 24.33 -8.25
N LEU A 12 10.44 25.18 -7.64
CA LEU A 12 10.37 26.60 -7.99
C LEU A 12 11.67 27.34 -7.67
N LEU A 13 12.30 27.00 -6.53
CA LEU A 13 13.58 27.60 -6.14
C LEU A 13 14.75 27.13 -7.00
N LEU A 14 14.66 25.97 -7.62
CA LEU A 14 15.66 25.47 -8.59
C LEU A 14 15.49 26.11 -9.98
N GLN A 15 14.27 26.54 -10.32
CA GLN A 15 13.97 27.17 -11.61
C GLN A 15 14.14 28.70 -11.60
N GLN A 16 13.98 29.32 -10.45
CA GLN A 16 14.01 30.78 -10.29
C GLN A 16 15.08 31.14 -9.26
N GLU A 17 15.89 32.13 -9.58
CA GLU A 17 16.93 32.61 -8.65
C GLU A 17 16.36 33.01 -7.30
N ARG A 18 15.11 33.50 -7.27
CA ARG A 18 14.46 33.97 -6.06
C ARG A 18 12.93 33.96 -6.17
N VAL A 19 12.25 33.50 -5.12
CA VAL A 19 10.79 33.45 -5.03
C VAL A 19 10.34 34.05 -3.70
N THR A 20 9.32 34.90 -3.69
CA THR A 20 8.83 35.50 -2.44
C THR A 20 7.85 34.58 -1.70
N ALA A 21 7.84 34.66 -0.35
CA ALA A 21 6.87 33.90 0.46
C ALA A 21 5.40 34.18 0.07
N PRO A 22 4.98 35.43 -0.29
CA PRO A 22 3.65 35.67 -0.84
C PRO A 22 3.35 34.98 -2.17
N GLN A 23 4.34 34.85 -3.06
CA GLN A 23 4.17 34.10 -4.30
C GLN A 23 3.95 32.61 -4.03
N LEU A 24 4.82 32.00 -3.19
CA LEU A 24 4.68 30.61 -2.79
C LEU A 24 3.32 30.37 -2.09
N ALA A 25 2.90 31.28 -1.21
CA ALA A 25 1.63 31.17 -0.51
C ALA A 25 0.44 31.16 -1.48
N ARG A 26 0.48 31.96 -2.55
CA ARG A 26 -0.53 31.97 -3.62
C ARG A 26 -0.49 30.73 -4.48
N THR A 27 0.72 30.32 -4.90
CA THR A 27 0.91 29.17 -5.79
C THR A 27 0.42 27.87 -5.14
N PHE A 28 0.62 27.72 -3.82
CA PHE A 28 0.25 26.51 -3.09
C PHE A 28 -1.03 26.65 -2.26
N GLU A 29 -1.73 27.78 -2.38
CA GLU A 29 -3.00 28.08 -1.70
C GLU A 29 -2.92 27.88 -0.18
N VAL A 30 -1.83 28.36 0.44
CA VAL A 30 -1.57 28.25 1.89
C VAL A 30 -1.19 29.60 2.50
N SER A 31 -1.20 29.68 3.83
CA SER A 31 -0.76 30.88 4.54
C SER A 31 0.77 31.08 4.44
N ARG A 32 1.21 32.35 4.54
CA ARG A 32 2.65 32.68 4.62
C ARG A 32 3.34 31.97 5.79
N ARG A 33 2.65 31.76 6.90
CA ARG A 33 3.14 31.01 8.06
C ARG A 33 3.41 29.55 7.73
N THR A 34 2.57 28.95 6.88
CA THR A 34 2.76 27.59 6.39
C THR A 34 4.00 27.50 5.50
N ILE A 35 4.18 28.47 4.58
CA ILE A 35 5.39 28.53 3.75
C ILE A 35 6.65 28.66 4.60
N GLN A 36 6.63 29.48 5.64
CA GLN A 36 7.78 29.64 6.53
C GLN A 36 8.16 28.35 7.23
N ARG A 37 7.18 27.59 7.72
CA ARG A 37 7.41 26.27 8.30
C ARG A 37 7.94 25.24 7.28
N ASP A 38 7.50 25.37 6.04
CA ASP A 38 7.96 24.50 4.96
C ASP A 38 9.41 24.81 4.57
N VAL A 39 9.79 26.10 4.50
CA VAL A 39 11.17 26.54 4.31
C VAL A 39 12.08 26.05 5.43
N GLU A 40 11.64 26.18 6.68
CA GLU A 40 12.38 25.63 7.83
C GLU A 40 12.53 24.09 7.77
N ALA A 41 11.51 23.40 7.24
CA ALA A 41 11.56 21.96 7.08
C ALA A 41 12.57 21.55 5.99
N LEU A 42 12.64 22.29 4.89
CA LEU A 42 13.62 22.10 3.82
C LEU A 42 15.05 22.39 4.33
N CYS A 43 15.25 23.45 5.11
CA CYS A 43 16.54 23.75 5.74
C CYS A 43 16.97 22.63 6.69
N ARG A 44 16.04 22.07 7.49
CA ARG A 44 16.33 20.92 8.37
C ARG A 44 16.64 19.65 7.60
N ALA A 45 16.13 19.52 6.40
CA ALA A 45 16.43 18.41 5.48
C ALA A 45 17.78 18.57 4.75
N GLY A 46 18.58 19.62 5.10
CA GLY A 46 19.90 19.84 4.53
C GLY A 46 19.94 20.71 3.28
N ILE A 47 18.83 21.34 2.88
CA ILE A 47 18.78 22.25 1.75
C ILE A 47 19.04 23.68 2.25
N PRO A 48 20.18 24.31 1.93
CA PRO A 48 20.52 25.65 2.44
C PRO A 48 19.70 26.70 1.69
N LEU A 49 18.61 27.13 2.29
CA LEU A 49 17.78 28.23 1.79
C LEU A 49 18.15 29.52 2.52
N VAL A 50 18.25 30.58 1.75
CA VAL A 50 18.50 31.95 2.25
C VAL A 50 17.21 32.75 2.10
N THR A 51 16.83 33.41 3.19
CA THR A 51 15.68 34.35 3.19
C THR A 51 16.18 35.76 3.37
N THR A 52 15.99 36.62 2.39
CA THR A 52 16.33 38.04 2.43
C THR A 52 15.09 38.89 2.58
N GLN A 53 15.14 39.89 3.48
CA GLN A 53 14.04 40.84 3.69
C GLN A 53 14.28 42.15 2.90
N GLY A 54 13.20 42.88 2.61
CA GLY A 54 13.24 44.21 1.95
C GLY A 54 12.78 44.20 0.50
N GLN A 55 12.94 45.37 -0.17
CA GLN A 55 12.60 45.57 -1.57
C GLN A 55 13.55 44.74 -2.44
N GLY A 56 13.04 43.69 -3.10
CA GLY A 56 13.85 42.70 -3.82
C GLY A 56 14.20 41.47 -2.99
N GLY A 57 13.71 41.34 -1.75
CA GLY A 57 13.89 40.18 -0.90
C GLY A 57 13.08 38.97 -1.37
N GLY A 58 13.42 37.81 -0.85
CA GLY A 58 12.77 36.54 -1.15
C GLY A 58 13.52 35.36 -0.58
N ILE A 59 13.09 34.18 -0.96
CA ILE A 59 13.68 32.91 -0.61
C ILE A 59 14.47 32.43 -1.84
N SER A 60 15.72 32.05 -1.66
CA SER A 60 16.60 31.51 -2.70
C SER A 60 17.38 30.34 -2.13
N ILE A 61 17.93 29.53 -3.00
CA ILE A 61 18.96 28.56 -2.63
C ILE A 61 20.28 29.33 -2.50
N MET A 62 21.08 28.97 -1.50
CA MET A 62 22.40 29.61 -1.26
C MET A 62 23.24 29.55 -2.53
N GLU A 63 23.89 30.68 -2.86
CA GLU A 63 24.75 30.78 -4.05
C GLU A 63 25.91 29.77 -3.96
N GLY A 64 26.16 29.01 -5.01
CA GLY A 64 27.12 27.90 -5.01
C GLY A 64 26.60 26.56 -4.49
N TYR A 65 25.41 26.51 -3.89
CA TYR A 65 24.76 25.24 -3.62
C TYR A 65 24.11 24.73 -4.90
N ARG A 66 24.75 23.79 -5.53
CA ARG A 66 24.11 22.89 -6.49
C ARG A 66 23.65 21.69 -5.67
N ILE A 67 22.38 21.31 -5.81
CA ILE A 67 22.01 19.93 -5.51
C ILE A 67 22.88 19.14 -6.48
N ASP A 68 23.94 18.56 -5.96
CA ASP A 68 24.85 17.78 -6.79
C ASP A 68 23.98 16.76 -7.52
N SER A 69 23.92 16.86 -8.82
CA SER A 69 23.25 15.86 -9.68
C SER A 69 23.86 14.47 -9.48
N THR A 70 24.94 14.39 -8.70
CA THR A 70 25.57 13.16 -8.23
C THR A 70 24.79 12.45 -7.12
N LEU A 71 23.86 13.12 -6.40
CA LEU A 71 23.06 12.49 -5.35
C LEU A 71 21.86 11.69 -5.88
N LEU A 72 21.32 12.07 -7.04
CA LEU A 72 20.24 11.33 -7.70
C LEU A 72 20.65 11.10 -9.16
N THR A 73 20.88 9.85 -9.50
CA THR A 73 21.10 9.46 -10.90
C THR A 73 19.79 9.64 -11.69
N SER A 74 19.90 9.68 -13.01
CA SER A 74 18.69 9.65 -13.87
C SER A 74 17.79 8.43 -13.54
N GLY A 75 18.40 7.30 -13.15
CA GLY A 75 17.70 6.12 -12.71
C GLY A 75 16.95 6.33 -11.39
N ASP A 76 17.56 7.00 -10.40
CA ASP A 76 16.92 7.31 -9.13
C ASP A 76 15.73 8.24 -9.33
N MET A 77 15.87 9.26 -10.16
CA MET A 77 14.77 10.16 -10.52
C MET A 77 13.63 9.41 -11.20
N GLN A 78 13.94 8.51 -12.14
CA GLN A 78 12.93 7.68 -12.81
C GLN A 78 12.21 6.74 -11.83
N ALA A 79 12.93 6.13 -10.88
CA ALA A 79 12.34 5.29 -9.85
C ALA A 79 11.40 6.09 -8.94
N ILE A 80 11.79 7.30 -8.54
CA ILE A 80 10.94 8.23 -7.77
C ILE A 80 9.68 8.58 -8.56
N LEU A 81 9.82 8.92 -9.84
CA LEU A 81 8.72 9.30 -10.71
C LEU A 81 7.76 8.12 -10.97
N ALA A 82 8.30 6.91 -11.17
CA ALA A 82 7.50 5.69 -11.29
C ALA A 82 6.71 5.43 -10.02
N GLY A 83 7.34 5.58 -8.85
CA GLY A 83 6.67 5.47 -7.54
C GLY A 83 5.55 6.50 -7.35
N LEU A 84 5.75 7.75 -7.75
CA LEU A 84 4.72 8.79 -7.69
C LEU A 84 3.55 8.51 -8.64
N ARG A 85 3.81 8.07 -9.87
CA ARG A 85 2.75 7.66 -10.82
C ARG A 85 1.95 6.47 -10.32
N SER A 86 2.59 5.53 -9.63
CA SER A 86 1.89 4.39 -9.05
C SER A 86 0.85 4.79 -8.00
N LEU A 87 1.07 5.90 -7.28
CA LEU A 87 0.09 6.44 -6.33
C LEU A 87 -1.14 7.03 -7.02
N ASP A 88 -1.00 7.63 -8.22
CA ASP A 88 -2.14 8.09 -9.02
C ASP A 88 -3.00 6.93 -9.52
N SER A 89 -2.38 5.79 -9.86
CA SER A 89 -3.11 4.60 -10.34
C SER A 89 -4.09 4.07 -9.28
N VAL A 90 -3.77 4.27 -8.00
CA VAL A 90 -4.58 3.82 -6.87
C VAL A 90 -5.64 4.83 -6.45
N SER A 91 -5.26 6.12 -6.39
CA SER A 91 -6.15 7.18 -5.90
C SER A 91 -7.18 7.61 -6.94
N GLY A 92 -7.01 7.22 -8.21
CA GLY A 92 -7.85 7.71 -9.31
C GLY A 92 -7.69 9.21 -9.59
N THR A 93 -6.67 9.84 -8.99
CA THR A 93 -6.37 11.26 -9.17
C THR A 93 -5.20 11.41 -10.15
N ASN A 94 -5.15 12.56 -10.84
CA ASN A 94 -4.01 12.95 -11.68
C ASN A 94 -3.07 13.91 -10.94
N ARG A 95 -3.04 13.86 -9.61
CA ARG A 95 -2.29 14.83 -8.79
C ARG A 95 -0.79 14.79 -9.06
N TYR A 96 -0.23 13.59 -9.15
CA TYR A 96 1.20 13.42 -9.41
C TYR A 96 1.55 13.68 -10.86
N ALA A 97 0.67 13.35 -11.81
CA ALA A 97 0.81 13.74 -13.20
C ALA A 97 0.78 15.26 -13.35
N GLN A 98 -0.14 15.98 -12.69
CA GLN A 98 -0.19 17.43 -12.65
C GLN A 98 1.03 18.05 -11.95
N LEU A 99 1.54 17.43 -10.90
CA LEU A 99 2.77 17.86 -10.24
C LEU A 99 3.95 17.73 -11.18
N MET A 100 4.05 16.62 -11.91
CA MET A 100 5.08 16.39 -12.92
C MET A 100 5.05 17.41 -14.05
N GLU A 101 3.85 17.76 -14.55
CA GLU A 101 3.67 18.80 -15.56
C GLU A 101 4.12 20.18 -15.05
N LYS A 102 3.87 20.48 -13.77
CA LYS A 102 4.35 21.70 -13.12
C LYS A 102 5.85 21.72 -12.87
N LEU A 103 6.45 20.56 -12.61
CA LEU A 103 7.89 20.42 -12.35
C LEU A 103 8.73 20.44 -13.64
N SER A 104 8.13 20.11 -14.78
CA SER A 104 8.77 20.10 -16.10
C SER A 104 7.85 20.73 -17.15
N PRO A 105 7.59 22.04 -17.09
CA PRO A 105 6.80 22.71 -18.11
C PRO A 105 7.52 22.59 -19.47
N GLY A 106 6.95 21.83 -20.38
CA GLY A 106 7.51 21.60 -21.73
C GLY A 106 8.26 20.28 -21.91
N ALA A 107 8.40 19.44 -20.89
CA ALA A 107 8.92 18.08 -21.03
C ALA A 107 7.84 17.06 -21.43
N SER A 108 6.88 17.48 -22.24
CA SER A 108 6.00 16.56 -22.99
C SER A 108 6.76 15.83 -24.10
N THR A 109 8.05 16.08 -24.23
CA THR A 109 8.91 15.42 -25.21
C THR A 109 10.03 14.72 -24.46
N LEU A 110 9.80 13.43 -24.18
CA LEU A 110 10.82 12.39 -24.20
C LEU A 110 12.14 12.75 -23.50
N MET A 111 12.23 12.53 -22.17
CA MET A 111 13.55 12.16 -21.67
C MET A 111 13.89 10.79 -22.32
N PRO A 112 14.90 10.69 -23.17
CA PRO A 112 15.34 9.44 -23.73
C PRO A 112 16.10 8.69 -22.64
N GLY A 113 15.42 7.77 -21.96
CA GLY A 113 16.00 6.94 -20.94
C GLY A 113 14.96 5.99 -20.41
N SER A 114 14.96 4.79 -20.93
CA SER A 114 14.25 3.56 -20.48
C SER A 114 12.96 3.78 -19.67
N GLN A 115 11.86 4.00 -20.39
CA GLN A 115 10.49 3.88 -19.84
C GLN A 115 10.11 2.41 -19.62
N ASN A 116 11.01 1.61 -19.06
CA ASN A 116 10.83 0.16 -18.97
C ASN A 116 10.17 -0.27 -17.65
N LEU A 117 9.91 0.67 -16.73
CA LEU A 117 9.24 0.38 -15.46
C LEU A 117 7.88 1.09 -15.42
N LEU A 118 6.82 0.31 -15.51
CA LEU A 118 5.44 0.73 -15.24
C LEU A 118 4.97 0.05 -13.97
N ILE A 119 4.68 0.82 -12.93
CA ILE A 119 4.10 0.31 -11.70
C ILE A 119 2.64 0.72 -11.67
N ASP A 120 1.75 -0.25 -11.78
CA ASP A 120 0.31 -0.09 -11.59
C ASP A 120 -0.09 -0.77 -10.26
N LEU A 121 -0.43 0.04 -9.27
CA LEU A 121 -0.94 -0.43 -7.97
C LEU A 121 -2.48 -0.51 -7.96
N SER A 122 -3.13 -0.28 -9.12
CA SER A 122 -4.57 -0.46 -9.22
C SER A 122 -4.91 -1.95 -9.03
N SER A 123 -6.03 -2.21 -8.39
CA SER A 123 -6.57 -3.55 -8.26
C SER A 123 -7.88 -3.66 -9.04
N TRP A 124 -8.33 -4.88 -9.29
CA TRP A 124 -9.67 -5.15 -9.84
C TRP A 124 -10.79 -4.46 -9.05
N TYR A 125 -10.49 -4.01 -7.82
CA TYR A 125 -11.40 -3.32 -6.91
C TYR A 125 -11.18 -1.79 -6.88
N ARG A 126 -10.52 -1.21 -7.89
CA ARG A 126 -10.17 0.22 -7.93
C ARG A 126 -11.35 1.12 -7.60
N ASP A 127 -12.49 0.89 -8.22
CA ASP A 127 -13.69 1.72 -8.03
C ASP A 127 -14.23 1.68 -6.61
N SER A 128 -14.01 0.59 -5.88
CA SER A 128 -14.40 0.45 -4.48
C SER A 128 -13.32 0.92 -3.49
N LEU A 129 -12.05 0.92 -3.88
CA LEU A 129 -10.93 1.26 -3.01
C LEU A 129 -10.60 2.75 -3.02
N ALA A 130 -10.62 3.40 -4.18
CA ALA A 130 -10.25 4.80 -4.31
C ALA A 130 -11.08 5.73 -3.40
N PRO A 131 -12.42 5.60 -3.31
CA PRO A 131 -13.22 6.40 -2.39
C PRO A 131 -12.89 6.15 -0.91
N LYS A 132 -12.53 4.89 -0.57
CA LYS A 132 -12.15 4.54 0.82
C LYS A 132 -10.81 5.16 1.18
N ILE A 133 -9.83 5.08 0.30
CA ILE A 133 -8.50 5.66 0.48
C ILE A 133 -8.62 7.17 0.69
N GLU A 134 -9.38 7.86 -0.16
CA GLU A 134 -9.56 9.31 -0.04
C GLU A 134 -10.26 9.71 1.26
N ARG A 135 -11.30 8.95 1.65
CA ARG A 135 -12.00 9.21 2.92
C ARG A 135 -11.13 8.95 4.16
N ILE A 136 -10.28 7.92 4.12
CA ILE A 136 -9.31 7.65 5.19
C ILE A 136 -8.25 8.74 5.24
N ARG A 137 -7.74 9.20 4.09
CA ARG A 137 -6.81 10.34 4.02
C ARG A 137 -7.42 11.59 4.62
N GLN A 138 -8.65 11.93 4.22
CA GLN A 138 -9.39 13.06 4.80
C GLN A 138 -9.49 12.93 6.33
N ALA A 139 -9.78 11.73 6.85
CA ALA A 139 -9.84 11.46 8.28
C ALA A 139 -8.49 11.70 8.98
N MET A 140 -7.38 11.27 8.36
CA MET A 140 -6.03 11.49 8.87
C MET A 140 -5.65 12.97 8.87
N ASP A 141 -5.95 13.69 7.78
CA ASP A 141 -5.63 15.11 7.61
C ASP A 141 -6.42 15.99 8.60
N THR A 142 -7.65 15.59 8.92
CA THR A 142 -8.55 16.32 9.85
C THR A 142 -8.55 15.76 11.27
N SER A 143 -7.70 14.77 11.56
CA SER A 143 -7.63 14.07 12.86
C SER A 143 -9.00 13.60 13.34
N ARG A 144 -9.73 12.88 12.48
CA ARG A 144 -11.03 12.28 12.79
C ARG A 144 -10.97 10.76 12.77
N GLU A 145 -11.73 10.15 13.67
CA GLU A 145 -11.96 8.71 13.62
C GLU A 145 -12.61 8.30 12.30
N ILE A 146 -12.42 7.06 11.90
CA ILE A 146 -13.23 6.38 10.89
C ILE A 146 -14.12 5.33 11.56
N ALA A 147 -15.36 5.25 11.12
CA ALA A 147 -16.31 4.22 11.52
C ALA A 147 -16.69 3.37 10.32
N PHE A 148 -16.71 2.05 10.46
CA PHE A 148 -17.02 1.12 9.37
C PHE A 148 -17.53 -0.22 9.89
N CYS A 149 -18.21 -0.98 9.03
CA CYS A 149 -18.48 -2.38 9.23
C CYS A 149 -17.33 -3.21 8.67
N TYR A 150 -16.77 -4.12 9.47
CA TYR A 150 -15.62 -4.95 9.09
C TYR A 150 -16.00 -6.40 8.98
N TYR A 151 -15.75 -7.01 7.83
CA TYR A 151 -16.03 -8.40 7.53
C TYR A 151 -14.78 -9.24 7.76
N ALA A 152 -14.86 -10.18 8.70
CA ALA A 152 -13.78 -11.10 9.02
C ALA A 152 -14.32 -12.55 9.03
N PRO A 153 -13.46 -13.57 8.89
CA PRO A 153 -13.89 -14.97 8.95
C PRO A 153 -14.71 -15.32 10.20
N GLY A 154 -14.42 -14.66 11.33
CA GLY A 154 -15.15 -14.83 12.60
C GLY A 154 -16.43 -14.00 12.73
N GLY A 155 -16.91 -13.37 11.64
CA GLY A 155 -18.14 -12.57 11.62
C GLY A 155 -17.92 -11.07 11.40
N ASN A 156 -19.03 -10.37 11.30
CA ASN A 156 -19.05 -8.92 11.04
C ASN A 156 -19.03 -8.13 12.34
N SER A 157 -18.40 -6.97 12.32
CA SER A 157 -18.34 -6.11 13.50
C SER A 157 -18.18 -4.65 13.12
N ARG A 158 -18.87 -3.76 13.84
CA ARG A 158 -18.66 -2.32 13.72
C ARG A 158 -17.37 -1.92 14.42
N ARG A 159 -16.56 -1.12 13.73
CA ARG A 159 -15.29 -0.62 14.25
C ARG A 159 -15.25 0.89 14.21
N ARG A 160 -14.55 1.47 15.22
CA ARG A 160 -14.10 2.85 15.21
C ARG A 160 -12.60 2.83 15.39
N VAL A 161 -11.92 3.57 14.53
CA VAL A 161 -10.47 3.55 14.45
C VAL A 161 -9.96 4.98 14.28
N GLU A 162 -8.96 5.35 15.05
CA GLU A 162 -8.14 6.54 14.83
C GLU A 162 -7.11 6.19 13.76
N PRO A 163 -7.20 6.68 12.51
CA PRO A 163 -6.31 6.28 11.44
C PRO A 163 -4.98 7.03 11.51
N TYR A 164 -3.87 6.31 11.33
CA TYR A 164 -2.52 6.87 11.37
C TYR A 164 -1.76 6.69 10.07
N TYR A 165 -1.84 5.50 9.44
CA TYR A 165 -1.13 5.19 8.19
C TYR A 165 -2.02 4.42 7.23
N LEU A 166 -1.91 4.76 5.94
CA LEU A 166 -2.32 3.88 4.84
C LEU A 166 -1.11 3.04 4.43
N VAL A 167 -1.30 1.74 4.35
CA VAL A 167 -0.25 0.77 4.10
C VAL A 167 -0.64 -0.07 2.88
N PHE A 168 0.26 -0.15 1.90
CA PHE A 168 0.14 -1.13 0.82
C PHE A 168 1.09 -2.28 1.12
N HIS A 169 0.55 -3.47 1.36
CA HIS A 169 1.32 -4.67 1.69
C HIS A 169 0.56 -5.91 1.24
N TRP A 170 1.28 -6.99 0.89
CA TRP A 170 0.69 -8.23 0.35
C TRP A 170 -0.37 -7.98 -0.74
N SER A 171 0.00 -7.14 -1.73
CA SER A 171 -0.87 -6.75 -2.84
C SER A 171 -2.23 -6.20 -2.43
N SER A 172 -2.32 -5.60 -1.25
CA SER A 172 -3.57 -5.08 -0.68
C SER A 172 -3.36 -3.80 0.11
N TRP A 173 -4.42 -2.99 0.18
CA TRP A 173 -4.43 -1.77 0.97
C TRP A 173 -4.99 -2.01 2.36
N TYR A 174 -4.33 -1.42 3.33
CA TYR A 174 -4.69 -1.47 4.74
C TYR A 174 -4.68 -0.07 5.34
N VAL A 175 -5.45 0.12 6.41
CA VAL A 175 -5.28 1.22 7.34
C VAL A 175 -4.73 0.69 8.66
N TRP A 176 -3.64 1.29 9.12
CA TRP A 176 -3.11 1.11 10.46
C TRP A 176 -3.68 2.18 11.37
N GLY A 177 -4.28 1.78 12.49
CA GLY A 177 -4.90 2.71 13.39
C GLY A 177 -5.23 2.11 14.75
N TYR A 178 -5.51 3.00 15.72
CA TYR A 178 -5.92 2.61 17.05
C TYR A 178 -7.42 2.25 17.05
N CYS A 179 -7.72 1.00 17.31
CA CYS A 179 -9.09 0.49 17.41
C CYS A 179 -9.67 0.76 18.80
N THR A 180 -10.63 1.66 18.90
CA THR A 180 -11.24 2.03 20.20
C THR A 180 -11.96 0.88 20.88
N LEU A 181 -12.52 -0.08 20.13
CA LEU A 181 -13.18 -1.27 20.68
C LEU A 181 -12.19 -2.26 21.28
N ARG A 182 -11.01 -2.42 20.70
CA ARG A 182 -9.98 -3.36 21.15
C ARG A 182 -8.90 -2.70 22.01
N GLN A 183 -8.91 -1.36 22.08
CA GLN A 183 -7.91 -0.54 22.78
C GLN A 183 -6.47 -0.87 22.37
N ASP A 184 -6.28 -1.12 21.06
CA ASP A 184 -5.00 -1.55 20.51
C ASP A 184 -4.83 -1.08 19.08
N TYR A 185 -3.58 -0.96 18.62
CA TYR A 185 -3.24 -0.66 17.23
C TYR A 185 -3.42 -1.89 16.35
N ARG A 186 -4.12 -1.73 15.25
CA ARG A 186 -4.45 -2.83 14.33
C ARG A 186 -4.41 -2.41 12.89
N LEU A 187 -4.13 -3.40 12.05
CA LEU A 187 -4.17 -3.30 10.61
C LEU A 187 -5.53 -3.81 10.09
N PHE A 188 -6.22 -2.98 9.30
CA PHE A 188 -7.52 -3.33 8.72
C PHE A 188 -7.44 -3.28 7.21
N LYS A 189 -7.77 -4.39 6.54
CA LYS A 189 -7.80 -4.50 5.09
C LYS A 189 -8.97 -3.71 4.51
N LEU A 190 -8.72 -2.78 3.58
CA LEU A 190 -9.74 -1.87 3.05
C LEU A 190 -10.86 -2.62 2.30
N ASN A 191 -10.53 -3.73 1.61
CA ASN A 191 -11.50 -4.53 0.88
C ASN A 191 -12.57 -5.16 1.80
N ARG A 192 -12.25 -5.33 3.10
CA ARG A 192 -13.15 -5.90 4.11
C ARG A 192 -13.98 -4.84 4.86
N MET A 193 -13.89 -3.58 4.44
CA MET A 193 -14.64 -2.46 5.03
C MET A 193 -15.84 -2.09 4.18
N THR A 194 -16.97 -1.88 4.82
CA THR A 194 -18.17 -1.28 4.21
C THR A 194 -18.70 -0.16 5.12
N GLU A 195 -19.58 0.66 4.61
CA GLU A 195 -20.21 1.78 5.36
C GLU A 195 -19.17 2.71 6.00
N LEU A 196 -18.08 2.99 5.30
CA LEU A 196 -17.00 3.85 5.82
C LEU A 196 -17.49 5.30 5.96
N ALA A 197 -17.45 5.81 7.19
CA ALA A 197 -17.85 7.17 7.52
C ALA A 197 -16.81 7.87 8.43
N LEU A 198 -16.77 9.20 8.37
CA LEU A 198 -15.98 10.01 9.30
C LEU A 198 -16.65 10.01 10.67
N GLY A 199 -15.86 9.78 11.71
CA GLY A 199 -16.29 9.79 13.11
C GLY A 199 -15.97 11.10 13.83
N LYS A 200 -15.78 11.01 15.14
CA LYS A 200 -15.45 12.14 16.03
C LYS A 200 -14.02 12.64 15.77
N PRO A 201 -13.73 13.90 16.06
CA PRO A 201 -12.35 14.37 16.18
C PRO A 201 -11.62 13.62 17.32
N PHE A 202 -10.35 13.36 17.15
CA PHE A 202 -9.49 12.79 18.18
C PHE A 202 -8.17 13.56 18.30
N VAL A 203 -7.55 13.49 19.47
CA VAL A 203 -6.23 14.08 19.70
C VAL A 203 -5.18 13.09 19.21
N ARG A 204 -4.45 13.49 18.17
CA ARG A 204 -3.41 12.66 17.57
C ARG A 204 -2.27 12.45 18.58
N ARG A 205 -1.98 11.20 18.89
CA ARG A 205 -0.88 10.76 19.75
C ARG A 205 0.26 10.21 18.90
N ALA A 206 1.43 10.04 19.50
CA ALA A 206 2.52 9.32 18.83
C ALA A 206 2.08 7.86 18.61
N ALA A 207 1.88 7.48 17.36
CA ALA A 207 1.54 6.11 17.00
C ALA A 207 2.82 5.34 16.64
N PRO A 208 2.96 4.08 17.07
CA PRO A 208 4.04 3.23 16.61
C PRO A 208 3.92 3.01 15.11
N LEU A 209 5.03 2.88 14.43
CA LEU A 209 5.03 2.40 13.06
C LEU A 209 4.43 0.99 13.00
N PRO A 210 3.67 0.66 11.94
CA PRO A 210 3.20 -0.71 11.77
C PRO A 210 4.42 -1.63 11.60
N ASP A 211 4.49 -2.63 12.45
CA ASP A 211 5.40 -3.74 12.22
C ASP A 211 4.74 -4.68 11.20
N LEU A 212 5.28 -4.67 10.00
CA LEU A 212 4.77 -5.45 8.87
C LEU A 212 5.49 -6.79 8.70
N SER A 213 6.30 -7.20 9.69
CA SER A 213 6.93 -8.52 9.67
C SER A 213 5.87 -9.62 9.76
N ASP A 214 6.05 -10.67 8.95
CA ASP A 214 5.12 -11.79 8.89
C ASP A 214 4.92 -12.45 10.25
N GLN A 215 5.96 -12.52 11.08
CA GLN A 215 5.94 -13.12 12.42
C GLN A 215 4.99 -12.42 13.40
N ARG A 216 4.79 -11.11 13.26
CA ARG A 216 3.95 -10.33 14.18
C ARG A 216 2.50 -10.25 13.73
N VAL A 217 2.28 -10.26 12.44
CA VAL A 217 0.93 -10.22 11.84
C VAL A 217 0.29 -11.61 11.90
N PHE A 218 1.11 -12.66 11.81
CA PHE A 218 0.70 -14.06 11.84
C PHE A 218 1.61 -14.86 12.79
N PRO A 219 1.38 -14.78 14.10
CA PRO A 219 2.17 -15.56 15.06
C PRO A 219 1.86 -17.05 14.92
N GLY A 220 2.91 -17.83 14.73
CA GLY A 220 2.85 -19.30 14.63
C GLY A 220 2.92 -19.80 13.20
N GLY A 221 3.91 -20.63 12.94
CA GLY A 221 4.10 -21.33 11.65
C GLY A 221 3.45 -22.70 11.66
N ILE A 222 2.78 -23.06 10.58
CA ILE A 222 2.28 -24.39 10.31
C ILE A 222 3.21 -25.05 9.31
N GLN A 223 3.91 -26.10 9.71
CA GLN A 223 4.72 -26.88 8.78
C GLN A 223 3.80 -27.63 7.83
N VAL A 224 3.91 -27.31 6.56
CA VAL A 224 3.13 -27.91 5.47
C VAL A 224 4.00 -28.81 4.66
N LYS A 225 3.52 -30.04 4.43
CA LYS A 225 4.10 -30.98 3.48
C LYS A 225 3.00 -31.45 2.55
N ALA A 226 3.17 -31.20 1.26
CA ALA A 226 2.15 -31.53 0.27
C ALA A 226 2.79 -31.99 -1.04
N LEU A 227 2.12 -32.89 -1.75
CA LEU A 227 2.49 -33.34 -3.08
C LEU A 227 1.60 -32.67 -4.09
N PHE A 228 2.22 -32.01 -5.07
CA PHE A 228 1.52 -31.36 -6.17
C PHE A 228 1.74 -32.08 -7.49
N ASP A 229 0.74 -31.99 -8.37
CA ASP A 229 0.89 -32.39 -9.76
C ASP A 229 1.94 -31.51 -10.46
N PRO A 230 2.74 -32.03 -11.41
CA PRO A 230 3.72 -31.26 -12.16
C PRO A 230 3.17 -30.00 -12.84
N SER A 231 1.92 -30.01 -13.26
CA SER A 231 1.25 -28.87 -13.88
C SER A 231 1.12 -27.65 -12.94
N CYS A 232 1.24 -27.85 -11.63
CA CYS A 232 1.21 -26.79 -10.62
C CYS A 232 2.52 -26.04 -10.45
N LYS A 233 3.61 -26.50 -11.10
CA LYS A 233 4.98 -25.96 -10.95
C LYS A 233 5.04 -24.44 -11.12
N TRP A 234 4.40 -23.92 -12.16
CA TRP A 234 4.39 -22.49 -12.46
C TRP A 234 3.84 -21.66 -11.30
N ARG A 235 2.77 -22.13 -10.67
CA ARG A 235 2.12 -21.43 -9.57
C ARG A 235 2.93 -21.50 -8.27
N LEU A 236 3.54 -22.63 -7.99
CA LEU A 236 4.44 -22.77 -6.84
C LEU A 236 5.63 -21.82 -6.96
N VAL A 237 6.23 -21.72 -8.16
CA VAL A 237 7.34 -20.80 -8.42
C VAL A 237 6.89 -19.34 -8.34
N GLU A 238 5.72 -18.99 -8.86
CA GLU A 238 5.16 -17.62 -8.80
C GLU A 238 4.91 -17.16 -7.37
N GLU A 239 4.35 -18.05 -6.51
CA GLU A 239 3.92 -17.69 -5.16
C GLU A 239 5.04 -17.81 -4.11
N PHE A 240 5.98 -18.74 -4.26
CA PHE A 240 7.01 -19.10 -3.27
C PHE A 240 8.45 -19.02 -3.78
N GLY A 241 8.65 -18.79 -5.06
CA GLY A 241 9.97 -18.68 -5.68
C GLY A 241 10.58 -20.02 -6.09
N GLU A 242 11.72 -19.92 -6.75
CA GLU A 242 12.50 -21.10 -7.17
C GLU A 242 13.01 -21.88 -5.94
N GLY A 243 12.95 -23.21 -6.02
CA GLY A 243 13.45 -24.08 -4.94
C GLY A 243 12.46 -24.37 -3.82
N CYS A 244 11.19 -23.95 -3.93
CA CYS A 244 10.14 -24.23 -2.94
C CYS A 244 9.65 -25.69 -2.94
N TYR A 245 10.09 -26.51 -3.88
CA TYR A 245 9.69 -27.92 -4.02
C TYR A 245 10.88 -28.81 -4.42
N GLU A 246 10.72 -30.11 -4.20
CA GLU A 246 11.61 -31.17 -4.68
C GLU A 246 10.85 -32.07 -5.66
N GLU A 247 11.43 -32.33 -6.84
CA GLU A 247 10.84 -33.28 -7.79
C GLU A 247 11.01 -34.71 -7.29
N GLN A 248 9.91 -35.45 -7.23
CA GLN A 248 9.90 -36.85 -6.80
C GLN A 248 10.11 -37.78 -8.01
N PRO A 249 10.53 -39.04 -7.78
CA PRO A 249 10.75 -40.03 -8.87
C PRO A 249 9.51 -40.30 -9.73
N ASP A 250 8.32 -40.08 -9.20
CA ASP A 250 7.05 -40.23 -9.92
C ASP A 250 6.62 -38.94 -10.67
N GLY A 251 7.47 -37.90 -10.68
CA GLY A 251 7.26 -36.62 -11.33
C GLY A 251 6.47 -35.63 -10.50
N ARG A 252 5.90 -36.01 -9.36
CA ARG A 252 5.21 -35.08 -8.47
C ARG A 252 6.17 -34.12 -7.78
N LEU A 253 5.65 -33.00 -7.30
CA LEU A 253 6.42 -31.94 -6.64
C LEU A 253 6.15 -32.00 -5.14
N LEU A 254 7.16 -32.33 -4.35
CA LEU A 254 7.09 -32.30 -2.90
C LEU A 254 7.33 -30.88 -2.41
N PHE A 255 6.32 -30.23 -1.93
CA PHE A 255 6.36 -28.89 -1.35
C PHE A 255 6.45 -28.97 0.17
N GLN A 256 7.42 -28.25 0.75
CA GLN A 256 7.60 -28.13 2.20
C GLN A 256 7.76 -26.66 2.54
N TRP A 257 6.84 -26.14 3.36
CA TRP A 257 6.83 -24.71 3.68
C TRP A 257 6.27 -24.45 5.06
N GLU A 258 6.75 -23.38 5.71
CA GLU A 258 6.16 -22.88 6.93
C GLU A 258 5.09 -21.82 6.60
N TYR A 259 3.84 -22.14 6.84
CA TYR A 259 2.70 -21.27 6.53
C TYR A 259 2.17 -20.60 7.79
N THR A 260 1.93 -19.30 7.74
CA THR A 260 1.64 -18.51 8.95
C THR A 260 0.16 -18.40 9.30
N TYR A 261 -0.76 -18.66 8.36
CA TYR A 261 -2.20 -18.47 8.60
C TYR A 261 -3.03 -19.66 8.11
N ARG A 262 -3.58 -20.39 9.04
CA ARG A 262 -4.27 -21.67 8.82
C ARG A 262 -5.44 -21.61 7.83
N ASP A 263 -6.33 -20.63 7.98
CA ASP A 263 -7.53 -20.53 7.12
C ASP A 263 -7.15 -20.19 5.67
N ASN A 264 -6.12 -19.37 5.48
CA ASN A 264 -5.61 -19.08 4.15
C ASN A 264 -4.95 -20.30 3.53
N LEU A 265 -4.22 -21.11 4.31
CA LEU A 265 -3.60 -22.33 3.84
C LEU A 265 -4.65 -23.32 3.33
N LEU A 266 -5.72 -23.56 4.09
CA LEU A 266 -6.79 -24.45 3.67
C LEU A 266 -7.46 -23.97 2.36
N ALA A 267 -7.80 -22.67 2.31
CA ALA A 267 -8.38 -22.06 1.13
C ALA A 267 -7.43 -22.16 -0.08
N TRP A 268 -6.14 -21.90 0.13
CA TRP A 268 -5.11 -21.99 -0.90
C TRP A 268 -4.96 -23.41 -1.45
N LEU A 269 -4.85 -24.42 -0.59
CA LEU A 269 -4.77 -25.83 -1.01
C LEU A 269 -5.99 -26.22 -1.85
N MET A 270 -7.19 -25.81 -1.44
CA MET A 270 -8.42 -26.14 -2.17
C MET A 270 -8.51 -25.47 -3.55
N THR A 271 -7.75 -24.42 -3.83
CA THR A 271 -7.68 -23.83 -5.18
C THR A 271 -6.99 -24.72 -6.22
N PHE A 272 -6.21 -25.70 -5.77
CA PHE A 272 -5.54 -26.67 -6.66
C PHE A 272 -6.44 -27.87 -7.00
N ARG A 273 -7.62 -27.97 -6.41
CA ARG A 273 -8.58 -29.05 -6.65
C ARG A 273 -7.99 -30.43 -6.30
N ASP A 274 -7.98 -31.35 -7.26
CA ASP A 274 -7.43 -32.70 -7.19
C ASP A 274 -5.92 -32.78 -7.47
N GLN A 275 -5.30 -31.66 -7.83
CA GLN A 275 -3.88 -31.58 -8.18
C GLN A 275 -2.94 -31.47 -6.96
N VAL A 276 -3.47 -31.51 -5.75
CA VAL A 276 -2.68 -31.44 -4.52
C VAL A 276 -3.13 -32.50 -3.51
N THR A 277 -2.14 -33.14 -2.87
CA THR A 277 -2.37 -34.03 -1.74
C THR A 277 -1.62 -33.52 -0.53
N LEU A 278 -2.35 -33.07 0.50
CA LEU A 278 -1.74 -32.65 1.76
C LEU A 278 -1.27 -33.87 2.56
N LEU A 279 0.03 -33.92 2.87
CA LEU A 279 0.64 -34.95 3.69
C LEU A 279 0.62 -34.56 5.18
N GLU A 280 1.04 -33.32 5.47
CA GLU A 280 1.12 -32.75 6.82
C GLU A 280 0.60 -31.30 6.84
N PRO A 281 -0.11 -30.88 7.89
CA PRO A 281 -0.50 -31.64 9.07
C PRO A 281 -1.73 -32.53 8.85
N ALA A 282 -1.76 -33.71 9.52
CA ALA A 282 -2.83 -34.68 9.37
C ALA A 282 -4.22 -34.15 9.76
N ALA A 283 -4.30 -33.27 10.75
CA ALA A 283 -5.55 -32.64 11.17
C ALA A 283 -6.21 -31.81 10.05
N MET A 284 -5.42 -31.06 9.26
CA MET A 284 -5.94 -30.30 8.15
C MET A 284 -6.35 -31.17 6.95
N ARG A 285 -5.70 -32.32 6.78
CA ARG A 285 -6.11 -33.30 5.77
C ARG A 285 -7.54 -33.80 6.03
N GLN A 286 -7.89 -34.06 7.30
CA GLN A 286 -9.25 -34.46 7.65
C GLN A 286 -10.27 -33.36 7.32
N GLU A 287 -9.93 -32.09 7.55
CA GLU A 287 -10.81 -30.97 7.20
C GLU A 287 -11.04 -30.85 5.70
N ILE A 288 -10.00 -31.06 4.89
CA ILE A 288 -10.14 -31.12 3.43
C ILE A 288 -11.08 -32.25 3.03
N ILE A 289 -10.88 -33.45 3.57
CA ILE A 289 -11.75 -34.60 3.29
C ILE A 289 -13.21 -34.28 3.63
N ASP A 290 -13.46 -33.69 4.80
CA ASP A 290 -14.81 -33.36 5.22
C ASP A 290 -15.42 -32.22 4.39
N ALA A 291 -14.62 -31.24 3.96
CA ALA A 291 -15.07 -30.21 3.03
C ALA A 291 -15.44 -30.80 1.66
N CYS A 292 -14.60 -31.68 1.10
CA CYS A 292 -14.90 -32.36 -0.17
C CYS A 292 -16.19 -33.20 -0.08
N ARG A 293 -16.38 -33.93 1.02
CA ARG A 293 -17.59 -34.69 1.24
C ARG A 293 -18.86 -33.80 1.32
N ARG A 294 -18.77 -32.65 1.99
CA ARG A 294 -19.89 -31.69 2.02
C ARG A 294 -20.19 -31.13 0.64
N MET A 295 -19.15 -30.78 -0.13
CA MET A 295 -19.31 -30.29 -1.48
C MET A 295 -19.96 -31.34 -2.38
N LEU A 296 -19.49 -32.59 -2.34
CA LEU A 296 -20.03 -33.67 -3.13
C LEU A 296 -21.54 -33.87 -2.84
N ARG A 297 -21.90 -33.95 -1.54
CA ARG A 297 -23.32 -34.08 -1.13
C ARG A 297 -24.19 -32.94 -1.64
N ALA A 298 -23.69 -31.72 -1.64
CA ALA A 298 -24.44 -30.55 -2.15
C ALA A 298 -24.74 -30.67 -3.66
N TYR A 299 -23.75 -31.11 -4.43
CA TYR A 299 -23.95 -31.32 -5.87
C TYR A 299 -24.86 -32.53 -6.19
N GLU A 300 -24.68 -33.66 -5.48
CA GLU A 300 -25.55 -34.83 -5.62
C GLU A 300 -27.00 -34.50 -5.27
N ALA A 301 -27.25 -33.67 -4.25
CA ALA A 301 -28.60 -33.22 -3.91
C ALA A 301 -29.26 -32.38 -5.01
N MET A 302 -28.48 -31.57 -5.73
CA MET A 302 -28.97 -30.79 -6.89
C MET A 302 -29.32 -31.68 -8.08
N GLU A 303 -28.55 -32.75 -8.34
CA GLU A 303 -28.81 -33.70 -9.42
C GLU A 303 -30.09 -34.53 -9.16
N HIS A 304 -30.42 -34.78 -7.89
CA HIS A 304 -31.58 -35.57 -7.49
C HIS A 304 -32.84 -34.73 -7.24
N GLY A 305 -32.83 -33.43 -7.61
CA GLY A 305 -34.02 -32.56 -7.58
C GLY A 305 -34.55 -32.22 -6.20
N THR A 306 -33.73 -32.33 -5.15
CA THR A 306 -34.12 -31.89 -3.81
C THR A 306 -33.79 -30.39 -3.70
N ASP A 307 -34.83 -29.55 -3.76
CA ASP A 307 -34.71 -28.09 -3.53
C ASP A 307 -33.99 -27.80 -2.22
N ILE A 308 -32.98 -26.91 -2.31
CA ILE A 308 -32.21 -26.37 -1.16
C ILE A 308 -33.01 -25.25 -0.50
#